data_cebed2526bc669e1f815dee2c4137d30
#
_entry.id   cebed2526bc669e1f815dee2c4137d30
#
_cell.length_a   1.000
_cell.length_b   1.000
_cell.length_c   1.000
_cell.angle_alpha   90.00
_cell.angle_beta   90.00
_cell.angle_gamma   90.00
#
_symmetry.space_group_name_H-M   'P 1'
#
loop_
_entity.id
_entity.type
_entity.pdbx_description
1 polymer ?
#
loop_
_entity_poly.entity_id
_entity_poly.type
_entity_poly.pdbx_seq_one_letter_code
_entity_poly.pdbx_strand_id
1 'polypeptide(L)'
;MKRLIQSDLRNGAQTTLPAAAGLLVVRKRTARILRPSARNLALATLALIASIPSFAGPKLAPDFAGNRRELVDVIVQFKAAPTGEELNHIFARGHVKHIFSHIRAVHASLPLRDVEALESDASVLYISPDRKVSTLYNNSGSLPDTVASTVNATSAWRWGLDGSGIGVAIIDSGVTQKDDLMTANNSASRIVYSQSFVPGQDPSDLYGHGTHVSGIVGGNGADSSGNNGIQTFRGIAPNVNIINLKVLDQTGSGLASTVIAAIEEAIQLQSTYNIRVINLSLGQPVYESYTQDPLCQAVEQAWAAGIVVVTAAGNYGRDNSQGTNGYATITSPGNDPYVITVGATDMHNTSARYDDTVASYSSKGPSAIDHIVKPDLIAPGNAVISLLASPTCTLVTTYPSTQIPVSTYANSWGQGSWGSPQLSTNYFRLSGTSMAAPVVSGAAALLLQSQPSLTPDQIKARLMKTASKSLTRYNTDSDSWYSHSYGYQADIFTVGAGYLDINAALSNNDLVTAPALSPVASFDPSTGLVTIARNLTLSWGSSVTWGDSVVWGSAVFTGTSNGFSVVWGDAVVWGDTISGGFSVVWGDSINFAAMQAASPADGDN
;
A
#
# COMPACT_ATOMS: atom_id res chain seq x y z
N MET A 1 10.46 65.55 -11.28
CA MET A 1 11.37 66.53 -10.73
C MET A 1 12.46 65.79 -10.01
N LYS A 2 13.59 65.56 -10.66
CA LYS A 2 14.90 66.20 -10.51
C LYS A 2 15.37 66.15 -9.06
N ARG A 3 16.40 65.48 -8.73
CA ARG A 3 17.86 65.40 -8.98
C ARG A 3 18.51 65.13 -7.62
N LEU A 4 19.39 64.12 -7.53
CA LEU A 4 20.88 64.20 -7.55
C LEU A 4 21.49 64.83 -6.29
N ILE A 5 22.46 64.18 -5.63
CA ILE A 5 23.93 64.19 -5.80
C ILE A 5 24.48 63.43 -4.58
N GLN A 6 25.23 62.36 -4.62
CA GLN A 6 26.66 62.08 -4.85
C GLN A 6 27.65 62.74 -3.89
N SER A 7 28.60 61.93 -3.48
CA SER A 7 30.03 62.17 -3.06
C SER A 7 30.30 62.06 -1.55
N ASP A 8 31.40 61.65 -1.01
CA ASP A 8 32.67 61.02 -1.50
C ASP A 8 33.55 60.70 -0.29
N LEU A 9 34.35 59.65 -0.43
CA LEU A 9 35.78 59.55 -0.05
C LEU A 9 36.29 59.54 1.42
N ARG A 10 36.95 58.42 1.76
CA ARG A 10 38.38 58.25 2.10
C ARG A 10 38.86 58.29 3.55
N ASN A 11 39.81 57.35 3.73
CA ASN A 11 40.98 57.25 4.64
C ASN A 11 40.70 56.58 5.99
N GLY A 12 41.35 55.52 6.38
CA GLY A 12 42.74 55.08 6.19
C GLY A 12 43.44 55.05 7.53
N ALA A 13 43.91 53.91 7.97
CA ALA A 13 45.15 53.81 8.74
C ALA A 13 45.43 52.36 9.16
N GLN A 14 46.61 51.96 8.79
CA GLN A 14 47.34 50.76 9.19
C GLN A 14 47.82 50.84 10.65
N THR A 15 47.97 49.68 11.31
CA THR A 15 49.17 49.38 12.17
C THR A 15 49.22 47.85 12.42
N THR A 16 50.16 47.17 11.85
CA THR A 16 51.43 46.59 12.28
C THR A 16 51.37 45.43 13.26
N LEU A 17 51.93 44.31 12.75
CA LEU A 17 52.37 43.07 13.42
C LEU A 17 53.49 43.35 14.48
N PRO A 18 53.83 42.39 15.35
CA PRO A 18 55.01 41.61 15.03
C PRO A 18 54.95 40.10 15.25
N ALA A 19 55.90 39.49 14.57
CA ALA A 19 56.23 38.09 14.49
C ALA A 19 56.95 37.53 15.73
N ALA A 20 56.83 36.22 15.96
CA ALA A 20 57.90 35.43 16.61
C ALA A 20 57.98 34.05 15.98
N ALA A 21 59.12 33.73 15.53
CA ALA A 21 59.53 32.50 14.86
C ALA A 21 59.82 31.38 15.86
N GLY A 22 59.47 30.17 15.49
CA GLY A 22 59.92 28.94 16.13
C GLY A 22 60.15 27.87 15.06
N LEU A 23 61.46 27.69 14.72
CA LEU A 23 61.95 26.75 13.72
C LEU A 23 62.01 25.35 14.35
N LEU A 24 61.33 24.36 13.80
CA LEU A 24 61.57 22.95 14.13
C LEU A 24 61.88 22.19 12.83
N VAL A 25 63.15 21.80 12.71
CA VAL A 25 63.71 21.00 11.62
C VAL A 25 63.33 19.54 11.86
N VAL A 26 62.55 18.95 10.98
CA VAL A 26 62.36 17.49 10.91
C VAL A 26 62.89 16.97 9.57
N ARG A 27 63.90 16.14 9.67
CA ARG A 27 64.63 15.47 8.58
C ARG A 27 63.63 14.57 7.79
N LYS A 28 63.54 14.80 6.49
CA LYS A 28 62.91 13.89 5.52
C LYS A 28 63.82 12.66 5.32
N ARG A 29 63.30 11.47 5.70
CA ARG A 29 63.84 10.19 5.16
C ARG A 29 63.03 9.89 3.88
N THR A 30 63.71 9.92 2.76
CA THR A 30 63.17 9.50 1.46
C THR A 30 63.10 7.98 1.41
N ALA A 31 61.89 7.43 1.47
CA ALA A 31 61.62 6.06 1.06
C ALA A 31 61.36 6.05 -0.46
N ARG A 32 62.22 5.36 -1.19
CA ARG A 32 62.04 5.08 -2.62
C ARG A 32 60.84 4.12 -2.78
N ILE A 33 59.73 4.62 -3.23
CA ILE A 33 58.60 3.79 -3.70
C ILE A 33 58.89 3.45 -5.16
N LEU A 34 59.18 2.18 -5.43
CA LEU A 34 59.22 1.62 -6.77
C LEU A 34 57.83 1.72 -7.39
N ARG A 35 57.66 2.53 -8.41
CA ARG A 35 56.45 2.58 -9.23
C ARG A 35 56.42 1.37 -10.14
N PRO A 36 55.40 0.50 -10.10
CA PRO A 36 55.21 -0.53 -11.12
C PRO A 36 54.90 0.13 -12.47
N SER A 37 55.50 -0.41 -13.53
CA SER A 37 55.39 0.12 -14.89
C SER A 37 53.91 0.05 -15.37
N ALA A 38 53.47 1.07 -16.09
CA ALA A 38 52.12 1.19 -16.63
C ALA A 38 51.65 -0.03 -17.47
N ARG A 39 52.58 -0.88 -17.88
CA ARG A 39 52.30 -2.09 -18.66
C ARG A 39 51.71 -3.23 -17.82
N ASN A 40 52.00 -3.30 -16.53
CA ASN A 40 51.43 -4.34 -15.63
C ASN A 40 50.09 -3.94 -15.04
N LEU A 41 49.77 -2.65 -15.01
CA LEU A 41 48.45 -2.16 -14.57
C LEU A 41 47.36 -2.39 -15.65
N ALA A 42 47.75 -2.27 -16.95
CA ALA A 42 46.85 -2.51 -18.07
C ALA A 42 46.47 -4.00 -18.22
N LEU A 43 47.39 -4.93 -17.90
CA LEU A 43 47.09 -6.36 -17.93
C LEU A 43 46.27 -6.83 -16.75
N ALA A 44 46.42 -6.22 -15.57
CA ALA A 44 45.57 -6.54 -14.40
C ALA A 44 44.15 -6.00 -14.55
N THR A 45 43.95 -4.83 -15.17
CA THR A 45 42.62 -4.28 -15.47
C THR A 45 41.89 -5.03 -16.59
N LEU A 46 42.64 -5.54 -17.59
CA LEU A 46 42.01 -6.34 -18.67
C LEU A 46 41.62 -7.75 -18.19
N ALA A 47 42.34 -8.32 -17.21
CA ALA A 47 41.97 -9.61 -16.60
C ALA A 47 40.78 -9.52 -15.65
N LEU A 48 40.51 -8.33 -15.03
CA LEU A 48 39.37 -8.11 -14.16
C LEU A 48 38.05 -7.83 -14.93
N ILE A 49 38.13 -7.39 -16.18
CA ILE A 49 36.98 -7.16 -17.05
C ILE A 49 36.49 -8.47 -17.71
N ALA A 50 37.35 -9.50 -17.79
CA ALA A 50 37.04 -10.78 -18.42
C ALA A 50 36.31 -11.79 -17.51
N SER A 51 35.97 -11.44 -16.26
CA SER A 51 35.37 -12.36 -15.31
C SER A 51 34.17 -11.78 -14.54
N ILE A 52 33.40 -10.87 -15.16
CA ILE A 52 32.04 -10.63 -14.71
C ILE A 52 31.23 -11.78 -15.31
N PRO A 53 30.72 -12.74 -14.50
CA PRO A 53 29.74 -13.67 -15.03
C PRO A 53 28.57 -12.82 -15.47
N SER A 54 28.27 -12.82 -16.76
CA SER A 54 27.00 -12.35 -17.28
C SER A 54 25.94 -13.24 -16.63
N PHE A 55 25.34 -12.77 -15.54
CA PHE A 55 24.08 -13.33 -15.07
C PHE A 55 23.04 -12.98 -16.15
N ALA A 56 22.97 -13.82 -17.17
CA ALA A 56 21.80 -13.89 -17.98
C ALA A 56 20.66 -14.27 -17.02
N GLY A 57 19.72 -13.37 -16.78
CA GLY A 57 18.51 -13.69 -16.02
C GLY A 57 17.80 -14.90 -16.62
N PRO A 58 16.85 -15.52 -15.91
CA PRO A 58 16.11 -16.66 -16.44
C PRO A 58 15.53 -16.29 -17.78
N LYS A 59 15.74 -17.15 -18.79
CA LYS A 59 15.22 -16.92 -20.15
C LYS A 59 13.75 -17.30 -20.28
N LEU A 60 13.18 -17.91 -19.25
CA LEU A 60 11.77 -18.29 -19.18
C LEU A 60 10.97 -17.25 -18.41
N ALA A 61 9.80 -16.90 -18.94
CA ALA A 61 8.83 -16.09 -18.22
C ALA A 61 8.38 -16.80 -16.92
N PRO A 62 8.16 -16.07 -15.81
CA PRO A 62 7.87 -16.66 -14.51
C PRO A 62 6.47 -17.30 -14.40
N ASP A 63 5.62 -17.08 -15.38
CA ASP A 63 4.23 -17.54 -15.44
C ASP A 63 4.05 -18.89 -16.19
N PHE A 64 5.14 -19.57 -16.54
CA PHE A 64 5.03 -20.96 -17.01
C PHE A 64 4.62 -21.87 -15.85
N ALA A 65 3.41 -22.45 -15.97
CA ALA A 65 2.86 -23.43 -15.04
C ALA A 65 2.20 -24.56 -15.82
N GLY A 66 2.29 -25.79 -15.31
CA GLY A 66 1.62 -26.94 -15.91
C GLY A 66 2.40 -28.24 -15.82
N ASN A 67 1.82 -29.30 -16.42
CA ASN A 67 2.48 -30.60 -16.51
C ASN A 67 3.56 -30.56 -17.59
N ARG A 68 4.76 -31.07 -17.31
CA ARG A 68 5.89 -31.12 -18.26
C ARG A 68 5.57 -31.73 -19.63
N ARG A 69 4.52 -32.54 -19.74
CA ARG A 69 4.07 -33.13 -21.02
C ARG A 69 2.97 -32.33 -21.71
N GLU A 70 2.46 -31.31 -21.06
CA GLU A 70 1.41 -30.45 -21.62
C GLU A 70 1.98 -29.60 -22.74
N LEU A 71 1.20 -29.48 -23.83
CA LEU A 71 1.53 -28.58 -24.93
C LEU A 71 1.16 -27.17 -24.52
N VAL A 72 2.14 -26.29 -24.55
CA VAL A 72 1.97 -24.86 -24.29
C VAL A 72 2.28 -24.06 -25.53
N ASP A 73 1.49 -23.04 -25.79
CA ASP A 73 1.76 -22.08 -26.85
C ASP A 73 2.74 -21.02 -26.31
N VAL A 74 3.83 -20.81 -27.05
CA VAL A 74 4.94 -19.97 -26.61
C VAL A 74 5.43 -19.06 -27.72
N ILE A 75 5.97 -17.91 -27.32
CA ILE A 75 6.75 -17.02 -28.18
C ILE A 75 8.21 -17.16 -27.77
N VAL A 76 9.01 -17.75 -28.64
CA VAL A 76 10.46 -17.90 -28.44
C VAL A 76 11.16 -16.74 -29.13
N GLN A 77 11.85 -15.93 -28.35
CA GLN A 77 12.63 -14.78 -28.81
C GLN A 77 14.11 -15.17 -28.95
N PHE A 78 14.74 -14.72 -30.01
CA PHE A 78 16.15 -14.99 -30.32
C PHE A 78 17.00 -13.73 -30.27
N LYS A 79 18.30 -13.90 -30.00
CA LYS A 79 19.28 -12.80 -29.94
C LYS A 79 19.52 -12.18 -31.33
N ALA A 80 19.37 -12.98 -32.40
CA ALA A 80 19.41 -12.57 -33.79
C ALA A 80 18.19 -13.15 -34.55
N ALA A 81 17.96 -12.78 -35.81
CA ALA A 81 16.92 -13.40 -36.62
C ALA A 81 17.18 -14.92 -36.72
N PRO A 82 16.17 -15.78 -36.41
CA PRO A 82 16.38 -17.22 -36.38
C PRO A 82 16.74 -17.75 -37.78
N THR A 83 17.77 -18.58 -37.84
CA THR A 83 18.21 -19.28 -39.04
C THR A 83 17.47 -20.61 -39.24
N GLY A 84 17.72 -21.28 -40.34
CA GLY A 84 17.12 -22.60 -40.57
C GLY A 84 17.51 -23.65 -39.53
N GLU A 85 18.69 -23.56 -38.93
CA GLU A 85 19.14 -24.47 -37.87
C GLU A 85 18.32 -24.30 -36.60
N GLU A 86 18.15 -23.06 -36.12
CA GLU A 86 17.38 -22.74 -34.93
C GLU A 86 15.90 -23.07 -35.11
N LEU A 87 15.34 -22.81 -36.30
CA LEU A 87 13.97 -23.20 -36.62
C LEU A 87 13.80 -24.72 -36.60
N ASN A 88 14.78 -25.50 -37.11
CA ASN A 88 14.76 -26.95 -37.07
C ASN A 88 14.80 -27.50 -35.64
N HIS A 89 15.48 -26.81 -34.69
CA HIS A 89 15.45 -27.16 -33.28
C HIS A 89 14.05 -27.04 -32.69
N ILE A 90 13.27 -26.03 -33.10
CA ILE A 90 11.88 -25.86 -32.65
C ILE A 90 10.97 -26.89 -33.33
N PHE A 91 11.10 -27.08 -34.67
CA PHE A 91 10.33 -28.07 -35.43
C PHE A 91 10.51 -29.51 -34.91
N ALA A 92 11.71 -29.87 -34.46
CA ALA A 92 11.98 -31.20 -33.90
C ALA A 92 11.29 -31.43 -32.54
N ARG A 93 10.86 -30.39 -31.84
CA ARG A 93 10.26 -30.47 -30.49
C ARG A 93 8.74 -30.25 -30.52
N GLY A 94 8.20 -29.61 -31.53
CA GLY A 94 6.79 -29.32 -31.64
C GLY A 94 6.38 -28.65 -32.95
N HIS A 95 5.35 -27.84 -32.91
CA HIS A 95 4.77 -27.22 -34.08
C HIS A 95 5.01 -25.70 -34.10
N VAL A 96 5.69 -25.20 -35.16
CA VAL A 96 5.82 -23.76 -35.42
C VAL A 96 4.53 -23.28 -36.07
N LYS A 97 3.86 -22.33 -35.41
CA LYS A 97 2.61 -21.73 -35.90
C LYS A 97 2.87 -20.48 -36.73
N HIS A 98 3.85 -19.68 -36.33
CA HIS A 98 4.18 -18.43 -37.02
C HIS A 98 5.63 -18.00 -36.80
N ILE A 99 6.25 -17.41 -37.81
CA ILE A 99 7.56 -16.76 -37.72
C ILE A 99 7.34 -15.27 -37.94
N PHE A 100 7.67 -14.47 -36.93
CA PHE A 100 7.46 -13.04 -37.00
C PHE A 100 8.52 -12.37 -37.90
N SER A 101 8.08 -11.50 -38.78
CA SER A 101 8.97 -10.83 -39.75
C SER A 101 9.62 -9.55 -39.21
N HIS A 102 9.01 -8.92 -38.20
CA HIS A 102 9.45 -7.65 -37.62
C HIS A 102 10.09 -7.79 -36.23
N ILE A 103 9.92 -8.93 -35.60
CA ILE A 103 10.57 -9.29 -34.35
C ILE A 103 11.34 -10.59 -34.51
N ARG A 104 12.41 -10.76 -33.75
CA ARG A 104 13.27 -11.96 -33.81
C ARG A 104 12.64 -13.08 -32.97
N ALA A 105 11.44 -13.52 -33.35
CA ALA A 105 10.68 -14.46 -32.56
C ALA A 105 9.87 -15.44 -33.41
N VAL A 106 9.53 -16.57 -32.76
CA VAL A 106 8.71 -17.63 -33.34
C VAL A 106 7.58 -17.96 -32.38
N HIS A 107 6.36 -18.04 -32.90
CA HIS A 107 5.22 -18.60 -32.16
C HIS A 107 5.17 -20.12 -32.43
N ALA A 108 5.22 -20.90 -31.35
CA ALA A 108 5.24 -22.36 -31.44
C ALA A 108 4.41 -23.02 -30.35
N SER A 109 3.93 -24.24 -30.58
CA SER A 109 3.31 -25.10 -29.58
C SER A 109 4.28 -26.22 -29.23
N LEU A 110 4.73 -26.25 -27.98
CA LEU A 110 5.77 -27.16 -27.51
C LEU A 110 5.35 -27.82 -26.17
N PRO A 111 5.78 -29.08 -25.92
CA PRO A 111 5.70 -29.63 -24.57
C PRO A 111 6.51 -28.76 -23.59
N LEU A 112 5.98 -28.51 -22.39
CA LEU A 112 6.64 -27.63 -21.39
C LEU A 112 8.08 -28.08 -21.06
N ARG A 113 8.35 -29.38 -21.03
CA ARG A 113 9.72 -29.92 -20.85
C ARG A 113 10.70 -29.49 -21.94
N ASP A 114 10.19 -29.29 -23.16
CA ASP A 114 11.02 -28.91 -24.31
C ASP A 114 11.21 -27.38 -24.33
N VAL A 115 10.26 -26.61 -23.79
CA VAL A 115 10.39 -25.17 -23.48
C VAL A 115 11.50 -24.96 -22.45
N GLU A 116 11.49 -25.74 -21.35
CA GLU A 116 12.56 -25.71 -20.33
C GLU A 116 13.94 -26.07 -20.93
N ALA A 117 14.00 -27.01 -21.86
CA ALA A 117 15.23 -27.38 -22.53
C ALA A 117 15.81 -26.26 -23.42
N LEU A 118 14.94 -25.43 -24.01
CA LEU A 118 15.35 -24.27 -24.81
C LEU A 118 15.98 -23.15 -23.99
N GLU A 119 15.78 -23.10 -22.66
CA GLU A 119 16.46 -22.14 -21.78
C GLU A 119 17.99 -22.24 -21.88
N SER A 120 18.50 -23.46 -22.10
CA SER A 120 19.95 -23.69 -22.27
C SER A 120 20.49 -23.35 -23.66
N ASP A 121 19.63 -23.07 -24.63
CA ASP A 121 20.04 -22.70 -26.00
C ASP A 121 20.65 -21.30 -26.03
N ALA A 122 21.88 -21.18 -26.53
CA ALA A 122 22.62 -19.92 -26.51
C ALA A 122 22.01 -18.86 -27.46
N SER A 123 21.30 -19.27 -28.49
CA SER A 123 20.64 -18.39 -29.48
C SER A 123 19.34 -17.79 -28.92
N VAL A 124 18.68 -18.45 -27.95
CA VAL A 124 17.44 -18.01 -27.34
C VAL A 124 17.73 -16.84 -26.38
N LEU A 125 16.99 -15.76 -26.55
CA LEU A 125 16.99 -14.58 -25.71
C LEU A 125 16.00 -14.72 -24.55
N TYR A 126 14.73 -15.05 -24.87
CA TYR A 126 13.63 -15.14 -23.91
C TYR A 126 12.50 -16.01 -24.48
N ILE A 127 11.75 -16.66 -23.59
CA ILE A 127 10.58 -17.46 -23.94
C ILE A 127 9.43 -17.02 -23.05
N SER A 128 8.30 -16.69 -23.67
CA SER A 128 7.05 -16.32 -22.97
C SER A 128 5.90 -17.21 -23.40
N PRO A 129 4.89 -17.46 -22.55
CA PRO A 129 3.63 -18.02 -23.01
C PRO A 129 2.97 -17.10 -24.04
N ASP A 130 2.21 -17.66 -24.97
CA ASP A 130 1.31 -16.90 -25.81
C ASP A 130 0.07 -16.53 -25.00
N ARG A 131 0.10 -15.30 -24.47
CA ARG A 131 -0.91 -14.81 -23.54
C ARG A 131 -2.15 -14.31 -24.26
N LYS A 132 -3.32 -14.61 -23.69
CA LYS A 132 -4.58 -14.04 -24.18
C LYS A 132 -4.54 -12.52 -24.02
N VAL A 133 -4.67 -11.81 -25.13
CA VAL A 133 -4.96 -10.37 -25.15
C VAL A 133 -6.47 -10.20 -25.26
N SER A 134 -7.06 -9.51 -24.30
CA SER A 134 -8.47 -9.12 -24.36
C SER A 134 -8.57 -7.62 -24.56
N THR A 135 -9.60 -7.20 -25.29
CA THR A 135 -9.93 -5.77 -25.43
C THR A 135 -10.30 -5.19 -24.08
N LEU A 136 -9.75 -4.02 -23.77
CA LEU A 136 -9.98 -3.27 -22.53
C LEU A 136 -11.42 -2.76 -22.35
N TYR A 137 -12.35 -3.21 -23.18
CA TYR A 137 -13.76 -2.85 -23.14
C TYR A 137 -14.56 -4.09 -22.80
N ASN A 138 -14.94 -4.26 -21.50
CA ASN A 138 -15.77 -5.41 -21.17
C ASN A 138 -16.66 -5.28 -19.95
N ASN A 139 -17.95 -5.47 -20.21
CA ASN A 139 -18.97 -5.81 -19.23
C ASN A 139 -18.92 -7.28 -18.74
N SER A 140 -17.86 -8.05 -19.00
CA SER A 140 -17.77 -9.47 -18.63
C SER A 140 -16.32 -9.96 -18.48
N GLY A 141 -15.36 -9.12 -18.14
CA GLY A 141 -13.99 -9.52 -17.87
C GLY A 141 -13.84 -10.14 -16.48
N SER A 142 -13.15 -11.27 -16.40
CA SER A 142 -12.57 -11.76 -15.15
C SER A 142 -11.65 -10.66 -14.59
N LEU A 143 -11.98 -10.10 -13.45
CA LEU A 143 -11.12 -9.14 -12.76
C LEU A 143 -10.04 -9.94 -12.04
N PRO A 144 -8.74 -9.71 -12.29
CA PRO A 144 -7.69 -10.40 -11.56
C PRO A 144 -7.71 -10.01 -10.07
N ASP A 145 -7.39 -10.95 -9.18
CA ASP A 145 -7.05 -10.62 -7.79
C ASP A 145 -5.72 -9.86 -7.80
N THR A 146 -5.80 -8.55 -7.89
CA THR A 146 -4.62 -7.69 -8.02
C THR A 146 -4.09 -7.23 -6.67
N VAL A 147 -4.92 -7.21 -5.61
CA VAL A 147 -4.56 -6.66 -4.29
C VAL A 147 -3.27 -7.27 -3.75
N ALA A 148 -3.24 -8.61 -3.61
CA ALA A 148 -2.09 -9.30 -3.03
C ALA A 148 -0.81 -9.17 -3.88
N SER A 149 -0.95 -9.17 -5.20
CA SER A 149 0.19 -9.00 -6.12
C SER A 149 0.69 -7.56 -6.14
N THR A 150 -0.18 -6.58 -6.14
CA THR A 150 0.16 -5.14 -6.13
C THR A 150 0.98 -4.76 -4.90
N VAL A 151 0.63 -5.28 -3.71
CA VAL A 151 1.38 -5.03 -2.48
C VAL A 151 2.53 -6.03 -2.23
N ASN A 152 2.82 -6.92 -3.18
CA ASN A 152 3.86 -7.97 -3.07
C ASN A 152 3.65 -8.97 -1.92
N ALA A 153 2.40 -9.25 -1.51
CA ALA A 153 2.10 -10.26 -0.48
C ALA A 153 2.47 -11.69 -0.93
N THR A 154 2.40 -11.96 -2.23
CA THR A 154 2.78 -13.25 -2.81
C THR A 154 4.24 -13.65 -2.52
N SER A 155 5.13 -12.66 -2.30
CA SER A 155 6.51 -12.92 -1.89
C SER A 155 6.58 -13.47 -0.46
N ALA A 156 5.77 -12.95 0.46
CA ALA A 156 5.67 -13.46 1.82
C ALA A 156 5.22 -14.92 1.84
N TRP A 157 4.21 -15.25 1.05
CA TRP A 157 3.69 -16.63 0.96
C TRP A 157 4.74 -17.62 0.45
N ARG A 158 5.59 -17.21 -0.51
CA ARG A 158 6.72 -18.04 -0.98
C ARG A 158 7.76 -18.30 0.12
N TRP A 159 7.85 -17.43 1.11
CA TRP A 159 8.73 -17.59 2.28
C TRP A 159 8.06 -18.35 3.44
N GLY A 160 6.82 -18.84 3.23
CA GLY A 160 6.04 -19.54 4.23
C GLY A 160 5.39 -18.61 5.27
N LEU A 161 5.32 -17.31 4.97
CA LEU A 161 4.67 -16.33 5.83
C LEU A 161 3.24 -16.12 5.35
N ASP A 162 2.27 -16.50 6.16
CA ASP A 162 0.85 -16.51 5.86
C ASP A 162 -0.04 -16.01 7.01
N GLY A 163 0.59 -15.51 8.07
CA GLY A 163 -0.07 -14.99 9.26
C GLY A 163 -0.36 -16.06 10.34
N SER A 164 0.05 -17.31 10.14
CA SER A 164 -0.17 -18.40 11.11
C SER A 164 0.29 -18.01 12.51
N GLY A 165 -0.57 -18.27 13.51
CA GLY A 165 -0.31 -18.00 14.92
C GLY A 165 -0.54 -16.54 15.35
N ILE A 166 -0.82 -15.61 14.45
CA ILE A 166 -1.12 -14.20 14.76
C ILE A 166 -2.63 -14.01 14.89
N GLY A 167 -3.07 -13.39 15.98
CA GLY A 167 -4.44 -12.94 16.19
C GLY A 167 -4.63 -11.52 15.64
N VAL A 168 -5.67 -11.32 14.84
CA VAL A 168 -6.10 -10.02 14.33
C VAL A 168 -7.53 -9.73 14.83
N ALA A 169 -7.69 -8.70 15.62
CA ALA A 169 -9.01 -8.25 16.07
C ALA A 169 -9.66 -7.38 15.00
N ILE A 170 -10.81 -7.80 14.53
CA ILE A 170 -11.67 -7.06 13.61
C ILE A 170 -12.77 -6.40 14.43
N ILE A 171 -12.66 -5.10 14.63
CA ILE A 171 -13.65 -4.28 15.36
C ILE A 171 -14.52 -3.59 14.32
N ASP A 172 -15.69 -4.19 14.03
CA ASP A 172 -16.51 -3.82 12.88
C ASP A 172 -17.99 -4.22 13.07
N SER A 173 -18.73 -4.50 11.99
CA SER A 173 -20.15 -4.89 11.98
C SER A 173 -20.42 -6.37 12.32
N GLY A 174 -19.38 -7.10 12.71
CA GLY A 174 -19.43 -8.55 12.95
C GLY A 174 -18.76 -9.35 11.85
N VAL A 175 -18.65 -10.66 12.02
CA VAL A 175 -18.09 -11.58 11.03
C VAL A 175 -18.97 -12.81 10.90
N THR A 176 -19.39 -13.11 9.67
CA THR A 176 -20.12 -14.34 9.35
C THR A 176 -19.13 -15.45 8.97
N GLN A 177 -19.34 -16.65 9.50
CA GLN A 177 -18.52 -17.81 9.16
C GLN A 177 -18.62 -18.15 7.67
N LYS A 178 -17.48 -18.23 6.99
CA LYS A 178 -17.32 -18.61 5.58
C LYS A 178 -16.25 -19.69 5.47
N ASP A 179 -16.26 -20.47 4.40
CA ASP A 179 -15.25 -21.52 4.18
C ASP A 179 -13.84 -20.92 4.06
N ASP A 180 -13.72 -19.73 3.53
CA ASP A 180 -12.47 -18.96 3.45
C ASP A 180 -11.90 -18.58 4.84
N LEU A 181 -12.70 -18.61 5.89
CA LEU A 181 -12.29 -18.36 7.28
C LEU A 181 -12.12 -19.65 8.09
N MET A 182 -12.08 -20.80 7.42
CA MET A 182 -11.70 -22.08 8.01
C MET A 182 -10.21 -22.35 7.84
N THR A 183 -9.69 -23.31 8.60
CA THR A 183 -8.37 -23.88 8.37
C THR A 183 -8.26 -24.49 6.97
N ALA A 184 -7.06 -24.63 6.43
CA ALA A 184 -6.84 -25.13 5.07
C ALA A 184 -7.47 -26.50 4.78
N ASN A 185 -7.62 -27.34 5.80
CA ASN A 185 -8.29 -28.64 5.72
C ASN A 185 -9.80 -28.58 6.05
N ASN A 186 -10.36 -27.40 6.20
CA ASN A 186 -11.76 -27.11 6.55
C ASN A 186 -12.23 -27.81 7.85
N SER A 187 -11.31 -28.06 8.80
CA SER A 187 -11.61 -28.82 10.03
C SER A 187 -11.96 -27.94 11.23
N ALA A 188 -11.55 -26.68 11.23
CA ALA A 188 -11.78 -25.73 12.33
C ALA A 188 -11.94 -24.29 11.81
N SER A 189 -12.73 -23.50 12.52
CA SER A 189 -12.84 -22.07 12.27
C SER A 189 -11.59 -21.32 12.69
N ARG A 190 -11.17 -20.34 11.91
CA ARG A 190 -10.16 -19.35 12.26
C ARG A 190 -10.77 -18.10 12.91
N ILE A 191 -12.09 -18.01 13.00
CA ILE A 191 -12.77 -17.09 13.91
C ILE A 191 -12.71 -17.75 15.29
N VAL A 192 -11.68 -17.43 16.06
CA VAL A 192 -11.37 -18.10 17.34
C VAL A 192 -12.09 -17.47 18.53
N TYR A 193 -12.60 -16.28 18.38
CA TYR A 193 -13.39 -15.57 19.38
C TYR A 193 -14.41 -14.65 18.69
N SER A 194 -15.59 -14.50 19.30
CA SER A 194 -16.64 -13.60 18.81
C SER A 194 -17.43 -13.00 19.95
N GLN A 195 -17.56 -11.68 19.97
CA GLN A 195 -18.39 -10.94 20.93
C GLN A 195 -19.10 -9.78 20.24
N SER A 196 -20.32 -9.50 20.65
CA SER A 196 -21.08 -8.31 20.26
C SER A 196 -21.16 -7.32 21.41
N PHE A 197 -20.87 -6.06 21.11
CA PHE A 197 -21.07 -4.90 21.98
C PHE A 197 -22.33 -4.10 21.60
N VAL A 198 -23.05 -4.57 20.57
CA VAL A 198 -24.30 -3.98 20.13
C VAL A 198 -25.44 -4.63 20.90
N PRO A 199 -26.22 -3.87 21.71
CA PRO A 199 -27.26 -4.42 22.55
C PRO A 199 -28.31 -5.22 21.76
N GLY A 200 -28.56 -6.45 22.18
CA GLY A 200 -29.57 -7.32 21.59
C GLY A 200 -29.23 -7.94 20.23
N GLN A 201 -27.99 -7.76 19.74
CA GLN A 201 -27.50 -8.40 18.52
C GLN A 201 -26.42 -9.44 18.83
N ASP A 202 -26.44 -10.56 18.11
CA ASP A 202 -25.33 -11.52 18.12
C ASP A 202 -24.13 -11.01 17.30
N PRO A 203 -22.95 -11.67 17.35
CA PRO A 203 -21.75 -11.21 16.66
C PRO A 203 -21.74 -11.47 15.15
N SER A 204 -22.84 -11.98 14.56
CA SER A 204 -22.95 -12.18 13.10
C SER A 204 -23.01 -10.83 12.37
N ASP A 205 -22.58 -10.85 11.11
CA ASP A 205 -22.53 -9.66 10.26
C ASP A 205 -23.80 -9.49 9.43
N LEU A 206 -24.72 -8.71 9.94
CA LEU A 206 -25.96 -8.36 9.24
C LEU A 206 -25.78 -7.21 8.23
N TYR A 207 -24.74 -6.39 8.43
CA TYR A 207 -24.44 -5.28 7.53
C TYR A 207 -23.66 -5.74 6.30
N GLY A 208 -22.64 -6.61 6.48
CA GLY A 208 -21.83 -7.19 5.42
C GLY A 208 -20.41 -6.64 5.32
N HIS A 209 -20.06 -5.60 6.10
CA HIS A 209 -18.78 -4.92 6.00
C HIS A 209 -17.65 -5.66 6.74
N GLY A 210 -17.86 -6.08 7.99
CA GLY A 210 -16.82 -6.72 8.78
C GLY A 210 -16.38 -8.09 8.23
N THR A 211 -17.30 -8.83 7.58
CA THR A 211 -16.95 -10.08 6.88
C THR A 211 -16.06 -9.79 5.66
N HIS A 212 -16.36 -8.74 4.90
CA HIS A 212 -15.54 -8.30 3.78
C HIS A 212 -14.12 -7.92 4.24
N VAL A 213 -14.03 -7.10 5.27
CA VAL A 213 -12.77 -6.69 5.92
C VAL A 213 -11.97 -7.92 6.39
N SER A 214 -12.63 -8.89 7.05
CA SER A 214 -12.01 -10.13 7.51
C SER A 214 -11.43 -10.95 6.37
N GLY A 215 -12.12 -10.99 5.23
CA GLY A 215 -11.66 -11.67 4.02
C GLY A 215 -10.40 -11.03 3.43
N ILE A 216 -10.30 -9.68 3.43
CA ILE A 216 -9.10 -8.97 2.97
C ILE A 216 -7.91 -9.24 3.89
N VAL A 217 -8.12 -9.28 5.20
CA VAL A 217 -7.04 -9.64 6.15
C VAL A 217 -6.63 -11.09 5.96
N GLY A 218 -7.60 -12.04 6.01
CA GLY A 218 -7.28 -13.43 6.29
C GLY A 218 -8.09 -14.48 5.53
N GLY A 219 -8.81 -14.15 4.46
CA GLY A 219 -9.48 -15.15 3.63
C GLY A 219 -8.47 -16.09 2.97
N ASN A 220 -8.71 -17.41 3.00
CA ASN A 220 -7.79 -18.37 2.37
C ASN A 220 -8.12 -18.66 0.90
N GLY A 221 -9.25 -18.15 0.39
CA GLY A 221 -9.70 -18.30 -0.99
C GLY A 221 -10.34 -19.67 -1.30
N ALA A 222 -10.81 -20.39 -0.29
CA ALA A 222 -11.39 -21.73 -0.46
C ALA A 222 -12.56 -21.74 -1.46
N ASP A 223 -13.47 -20.79 -1.34
CA ASP A 223 -14.67 -20.68 -2.18
C ASP A 223 -14.38 -20.24 -3.64
N SER A 224 -13.18 -19.72 -3.92
CA SER A 224 -12.76 -19.28 -5.26
C SER A 224 -11.64 -20.14 -5.86
N SER A 225 -11.17 -21.14 -5.13
CA SER A 225 -10.16 -22.10 -5.57
C SER A 225 -10.78 -23.42 -6.03
N GLY A 226 -9.97 -24.32 -6.58
CA GLY A 226 -10.38 -25.65 -7.00
C GLY A 226 -10.43 -25.84 -8.53
N ASN A 227 -10.95 -26.99 -8.98
CA ASN A 227 -10.87 -27.42 -10.39
C ASN A 227 -11.60 -26.50 -11.38
N ASN A 228 -12.60 -25.75 -10.92
CA ASN A 228 -13.36 -24.79 -11.74
C ASN A 228 -12.93 -23.33 -11.49
N GLY A 229 -12.01 -23.09 -10.54
CA GLY A 229 -11.50 -21.77 -10.25
C GLY A 229 -10.66 -21.22 -11.41
N ILE A 230 -10.96 -20.00 -11.82
CA ILE A 230 -10.15 -19.23 -12.78
C ILE A 230 -9.37 -18.12 -12.09
N GLN A 231 -9.80 -17.78 -10.88
CA GLN A 231 -9.19 -16.77 -10.04
C GLN A 231 -9.46 -17.08 -8.56
N THR A 232 -8.47 -16.85 -7.70
CA THR A 232 -8.60 -17.08 -6.25
C THR A 232 -8.52 -15.74 -5.51
N PHE A 233 -9.54 -15.39 -4.76
CA PHE A 233 -9.56 -14.22 -3.89
C PHE A 233 -9.01 -14.60 -2.52
N ARG A 234 -7.78 -14.18 -2.26
CA ARG A 234 -7.07 -14.51 -1.03
C ARG A 234 -6.69 -13.25 -0.27
N GLY A 235 -6.91 -13.26 1.04
CA GLY A 235 -6.46 -12.22 1.96
C GLY A 235 -4.93 -12.16 2.08
N ILE A 236 -4.44 -11.08 2.63
CA ILE A 236 -3.00 -10.79 2.72
C ILE A 236 -2.27 -11.78 3.64
N ALA A 237 -2.90 -12.15 4.76
CA ALA A 237 -2.38 -13.10 5.75
C ALA A 237 -3.38 -14.27 5.94
N PRO A 238 -3.46 -15.20 4.97
CA PRO A 238 -4.59 -16.13 4.83
C PRO A 238 -4.73 -17.18 5.94
N ASN A 239 -3.82 -17.22 6.91
CA ASN A 239 -3.86 -18.14 8.05
C ASN A 239 -3.87 -17.44 9.43
N VAL A 240 -4.14 -16.13 9.50
CA VAL A 240 -4.36 -15.45 10.79
C VAL A 240 -5.58 -16.00 11.53
N ASN A 241 -5.57 -15.87 12.83
CA ASN A 241 -6.75 -16.06 13.67
C ASN A 241 -7.55 -14.75 13.72
N ILE A 242 -8.86 -14.82 13.51
CA ILE A 242 -9.77 -13.69 13.56
C ILE A 242 -10.43 -13.61 14.92
N ILE A 243 -10.34 -12.45 15.55
CA ILE A 243 -11.08 -12.12 16.77
C ILE A 243 -12.18 -11.13 16.35
N ASN A 244 -13.42 -11.59 16.34
CA ASN A 244 -14.57 -10.84 15.89
C ASN A 244 -15.18 -10.04 17.04
N LEU A 245 -15.07 -8.72 16.99
CA LEU A 245 -15.61 -7.79 17.99
C LEU A 245 -16.61 -6.85 17.31
N LYS A 246 -17.90 -7.20 17.37
CA LYS A 246 -18.97 -6.44 16.72
C LYS A 246 -19.31 -5.20 17.52
N VAL A 247 -19.16 -4.02 16.89
CA VAL A 247 -19.47 -2.70 17.44
C VAL A 247 -20.46 -1.91 16.60
N LEU A 248 -20.66 -2.30 15.33
CA LEU A 248 -21.58 -1.66 14.41
C LEU A 248 -22.81 -2.55 14.21
N ASP A 249 -23.97 -1.93 14.16
CA ASP A 249 -25.25 -2.60 13.96
C ASP A 249 -25.51 -2.97 12.50
N GLN A 250 -26.72 -3.43 12.21
CA GLN A 250 -27.15 -3.80 10.86
C GLN A 250 -27.23 -2.62 9.87
N THR A 251 -27.10 -1.37 10.35
CA THR A 251 -27.05 -0.17 9.50
C THR A 251 -25.60 0.30 9.27
N GLY A 252 -24.62 -0.40 9.85
CA GLY A 252 -23.20 0.00 9.81
C GLY A 252 -22.86 1.13 10.77
N SER A 253 -23.71 1.36 11.79
CA SER A 253 -23.54 2.44 12.78
C SER A 253 -23.27 1.87 14.16
N GLY A 254 -22.50 2.61 14.98
CA GLY A 254 -22.15 2.24 16.34
C GLY A 254 -21.83 3.47 17.20
N LEU A 255 -21.41 3.23 18.43
CA LEU A 255 -21.06 4.29 19.37
C LEU A 255 -19.56 4.22 19.73
N ALA A 256 -18.94 5.36 19.99
CA ALA A 256 -17.55 5.43 20.45
C ALA A 256 -17.31 4.55 21.68
N SER A 257 -18.24 4.56 22.63
CA SER A 257 -18.15 3.74 23.85
C SER A 257 -18.11 2.23 23.58
N THR A 258 -18.85 1.75 22.57
CA THR A 258 -18.80 0.32 22.20
C THR A 258 -17.47 -0.05 21.52
N VAL A 259 -16.90 0.87 20.73
CA VAL A 259 -15.59 0.67 20.10
C VAL A 259 -14.48 0.66 21.16
N ILE A 260 -14.54 1.58 22.13
CA ILE A 260 -13.60 1.63 23.28
C ILE A 260 -13.67 0.32 24.07
N ALA A 261 -14.87 -0.15 24.40
CA ALA A 261 -15.05 -1.43 25.10
C ALA A 261 -14.49 -2.63 24.33
N ALA A 262 -14.65 -2.64 23.01
CA ALA A 262 -14.08 -3.68 22.15
C ALA A 262 -12.54 -3.61 22.05
N ILE A 263 -11.94 -2.41 22.07
CA ILE A 263 -10.49 -2.23 22.16
C ILE A 263 -9.97 -2.76 23.49
N GLU A 264 -10.63 -2.44 24.60
CA GLU A 264 -10.29 -2.94 25.94
C GLU A 264 -10.36 -4.48 25.99
N GLU A 265 -11.41 -5.07 25.42
CA GLU A 265 -11.55 -6.53 25.32
C GLU A 265 -10.39 -7.15 24.49
N ALA A 266 -10.01 -6.53 23.38
CA ALA A 266 -8.88 -7.00 22.58
C ALA A 266 -7.56 -6.96 23.38
N ILE A 267 -7.34 -5.94 24.21
CA ILE A 267 -6.18 -5.85 25.12
C ILE A 267 -6.23 -6.98 26.16
N GLN A 268 -7.38 -7.22 26.79
CA GLN A 268 -7.55 -8.29 27.79
C GLN A 268 -7.32 -9.69 27.21
N LEU A 269 -7.76 -9.90 25.98
CA LEU A 269 -7.63 -11.18 25.29
C LEU A 269 -6.28 -11.36 24.58
N GLN A 270 -5.39 -10.36 24.61
CA GLN A 270 -4.13 -10.35 23.86
C GLN A 270 -3.31 -11.63 24.07
N SER A 271 -3.07 -12.01 25.31
CA SER A 271 -2.25 -13.19 25.62
C SER A 271 -2.94 -14.50 25.28
N THR A 272 -4.28 -14.55 25.38
CA THR A 272 -5.05 -15.77 25.12
C THR A 272 -5.07 -16.17 23.66
N TYR A 273 -5.22 -15.17 22.77
CA TYR A 273 -5.36 -15.39 21.32
C TYR A 273 -4.18 -14.83 20.52
N ASN A 274 -3.10 -14.43 21.19
CA ASN A 274 -1.94 -13.77 20.56
C ASN A 274 -2.37 -12.60 19.66
N ILE A 275 -3.26 -11.72 20.17
CA ILE A 275 -3.73 -10.56 19.42
C ILE A 275 -2.57 -9.58 19.27
N ARG A 276 -2.15 -9.36 18.04
CA ARG A 276 -1.02 -8.49 17.70
C ARG A 276 -1.42 -7.32 16.83
N VAL A 277 -2.62 -7.37 16.21
CA VAL A 277 -3.14 -6.34 15.33
C VAL A 277 -4.61 -6.10 15.64
N ILE A 278 -5.01 -4.84 15.68
CA ILE A 278 -6.40 -4.39 15.65
C ILE A 278 -6.63 -3.68 14.32
N ASN A 279 -7.70 -4.05 13.60
CA ASN A 279 -8.20 -3.37 12.41
C ASN A 279 -9.45 -2.58 12.74
N LEU A 280 -9.42 -1.28 12.47
CA LEU A 280 -10.51 -0.34 12.63
C LEU A 280 -10.88 0.27 11.27
N SER A 281 -11.76 -0.41 10.54
CA SER A 281 -12.31 0.09 9.27
C SER A 281 -13.54 0.97 9.50
N LEU A 282 -13.46 1.88 10.47
CA LEU A 282 -14.53 2.77 10.92
C LEU A 282 -13.95 4.12 11.38
N GLY A 283 -14.80 5.10 11.57
CA GLY A 283 -14.37 6.39 12.08
C GLY A 283 -15.52 7.37 12.29
N GLN A 284 -15.18 8.50 12.88
CA GLN A 284 -16.06 9.65 13.08
C GLN A 284 -15.33 10.95 12.70
N PRO A 285 -16.03 12.05 12.43
CA PRO A 285 -15.39 13.36 12.26
C PRO A 285 -14.59 13.76 13.49
N VAL A 286 -13.53 14.56 13.29
CA VAL A 286 -12.68 15.06 14.36
C VAL A 286 -13.33 16.29 14.98
N TYR A 287 -13.70 16.20 16.25
CA TYR A 287 -14.31 17.29 17.02
C TYR A 287 -13.39 17.90 18.07
N GLU A 288 -12.35 17.19 18.44
CA GLU A 288 -11.40 17.58 19.50
C GLU A 288 -9.99 17.08 19.18
N SER A 289 -9.01 17.60 19.90
CA SER A 289 -7.64 17.10 19.81
C SER A 289 -7.58 15.60 20.14
N TYR A 290 -6.71 14.86 19.45
CA TYR A 290 -6.49 13.43 19.74
C TYR A 290 -6.14 13.21 21.22
N THR A 291 -5.49 14.19 21.86
CA THR A 291 -5.13 14.13 23.29
C THR A 291 -6.35 14.16 24.22
N GLN A 292 -7.51 14.59 23.74
CA GLN A 292 -8.76 14.69 24.48
C GLN A 292 -9.80 13.67 24.01
N ASP A 293 -9.70 13.20 22.76
CA ASP A 293 -10.62 12.22 22.19
C ASP A 293 -10.48 10.85 22.89
N PRO A 294 -11.52 10.37 23.59
CA PRO A 294 -11.44 9.10 24.32
C PRO A 294 -11.20 7.88 23.42
N LEU A 295 -11.58 7.95 22.14
CA LEU A 295 -11.30 6.88 21.19
C LEU A 295 -9.81 6.86 20.81
N CYS A 296 -9.20 8.03 20.59
CA CYS A 296 -7.76 8.15 20.38
C CYS A 296 -6.99 7.64 21.60
N GLN A 297 -7.42 7.99 22.81
CA GLN A 297 -6.82 7.47 24.04
C GLN A 297 -6.92 5.93 24.14
N ALA A 298 -8.02 5.33 23.70
CA ALA A 298 -8.18 3.86 23.70
C ALA A 298 -7.22 3.19 22.72
N VAL A 299 -7.05 3.72 21.50
CA VAL A 299 -6.10 3.16 20.54
C VAL A 299 -4.65 3.34 20.98
N GLU A 300 -4.32 4.45 21.69
CA GLU A 300 -3.00 4.62 22.33
C GLU A 300 -2.73 3.56 23.40
N GLN A 301 -3.76 3.18 24.20
CA GLN A 301 -3.61 2.10 25.19
C GLN A 301 -3.34 0.75 24.52
N ALA A 302 -4.02 0.42 23.42
CA ALA A 302 -3.74 -0.79 22.65
C ALA A 302 -2.31 -0.77 22.08
N TRP A 303 -1.87 0.39 21.55
CA TRP A 303 -0.51 0.60 21.06
C TRP A 303 0.53 0.38 22.17
N ALA A 304 0.32 0.98 23.32
CA ALA A 304 1.17 0.81 24.51
C ALA A 304 1.19 -0.63 25.03
N ALA A 305 0.10 -1.38 24.86
CA ALA A 305 0.03 -2.81 25.17
C ALA A 305 0.79 -3.69 24.16
N GLY A 306 1.34 -3.12 23.09
CA GLY A 306 2.11 -3.85 22.06
C GLY A 306 1.25 -4.40 20.93
N ILE A 307 0.05 -3.86 20.71
CA ILE A 307 -0.86 -4.20 19.61
C ILE A 307 -0.76 -3.13 18.52
N VAL A 308 -0.49 -3.53 17.30
CA VAL A 308 -0.51 -2.62 16.15
C VAL A 308 -1.96 -2.24 15.86
N VAL A 309 -2.27 -0.96 15.83
CA VAL A 309 -3.61 -0.46 15.48
C VAL A 309 -3.56 0.14 14.08
N VAL A 310 -4.40 -0.37 13.18
CA VAL A 310 -4.52 0.09 11.81
C VAL A 310 -5.93 0.66 11.61
N THR A 311 -6.01 1.88 11.10
CA THR A 311 -7.28 2.59 10.91
C THR A 311 -7.46 3.07 9.47
N ALA A 312 -8.71 3.16 9.03
CA ALA A 312 -9.07 3.82 7.79
C ALA A 312 -8.91 5.35 7.91
N ALA A 313 -8.47 6.01 6.83
CA ALA A 313 -8.31 7.47 6.81
C ALA A 313 -9.67 8.22 6.78
N GLY A 314 -10.71 7.58 6.25
CA GLY A 314 -12.02 8.16 5.94
C GLY A 314 -12.25 8.29 4.43
N ASN A 315 -13.51 8.53 4.05
CA ASN A 315 -13.93 8.57 2.64
C ASN A 315 -14.51 9.95 2.23
N TYR A 316 -13.93 11.02 2.76
CA TYR A 316 -14.39 12.40 2.54
C TYR A 316 -13.46 13.22 1.63
N GLY A 317 -12.58 12.55 0.86
CA GLY A 317 -11.61 13.22 -0.03
C GLY A 317 -12.24 14.04 -1.16
N ARG A 318 -13.52 13.78 -1.48
CA ARG A 318 -14.33 14.55 -2.44
C ARG A 318 -15.05 15.74 -1.81
N ASP A 319 -15.08 15.83 -0.48
CA ASP A 319 -15.77 16.91 0.22
C ASP A 319 -15.05 18.25 -0.01
N ASN A 320 -15.72 19.14 -0.69
CA ASN A 320 -15.26 20.50 -0.92
C ASN A 320 -16.22 21.54 -0.32
N SER A 321 -17.06 21.15 0.62
CA SER A 321 -18.03 22.05 1.26
C SER A 321 -17.37 23.22 1.96
N GLN A 322 -16.11 23.03 2.41
CA GLN A 322 -15.29 24.04 3.06
C GLN A 322 -14.26 24.71 2.11
N GLY A 323 -14.29 24.39 0.81
CA GLY A 323 -13.30 24.90 -0.15
C GLY A 323 -11.89 24.31 0.00
N THR A 324 -11.76 23.17 0.68
CA THR A 324 -10.47 22.54 0.99
C THR A 324 -10.07 21.44 0.01
N ASN A 325 -10.89 21.14 -0.99
CA ASN A 325 -10.68 20.03 -1.93
C ASN A 325 -10.43 18.68 -1.23
N GLY A 326 -11.14 18.42 -0.12
CA GLY A 326 -11.05 17.21 0.66
C GLY A 326 -9.84 17.13 1.61
N TYR A 327 -9.05 18.20 1.74
CA TYR A 327 -8.03 18.28 2.80
C TYR A 327 -8.66 18.53 4.18
N ALA A 328 -7.95 18.12 5.23
CA ALA A 328 -8.41 18.15 6.62
C ALA A 328 -9.65 17.28 6.90
N THR A 329 -9.81 16.19 6.17
CA THR A 329 -10.97 15.27 6.28
C THR A 329 -10.62 13.92 6.92
N ILE A 330 -9.41 13.76 7.46
CA ILE A 330 -9.04 12.54 8.21
C ILE A 330 -9.99 12.36 9.40
N THR A 331 -10.48 11.15 9.60
CA THR A 331 -11.43 10.82 10.68
C THR A 331 -10.72 10.37 11.95
N SER A 332 -11.36 10.51 13.12
CA SER A 332 -10.97 9.84 14.37
C SER A 332 -11.36 8.35 14.30
N PRO A 333 -10.49 7.41 14.78
CA PRO A 333 -9.20 7.64 15.45
C PRO A 333 -7.99 7.73 14.50
N GLY A 334 -8.21 7.84 13.18
CA GLY A 334 -7.14 7.96 12.19
C GLY A 334 -6.31 9.26 12.30
N ASN A 335 -6.81 10.27 13.01
CA ASN A 335 -6.08 11.51 13.33
C ASN A 335 -5.02 11.33 14.43
N ASP A 336 -5.02 10.20 15.14
CA ASP A 336 -4.07 9.92 16.20
C ASP A 336 -2.64 9.69 15.65
N PRO A 337 -1.58 10.30 16.21
CA PRO A 337 -0.22 10.18 15.70
C PRO A 337 0.41 8.80 15.90
N TYR A 338 -0.05 7.98 16.83
CA TYR A 338 0.50 6.65 17.10
C TYR A 338 0.07 5.63 16.05
N VAL A 339 -1.24 5.55 15.75
CA VAL A 339 -1.81 4.52 14.90
C VAL A 339 -1.36 4.60 13.43
N ILE A 340 -1.51 3.50 12.70
CA ILE A 340 -1.27 3.46 11.26
C ILE A 340 -2.55 3.82 10.53
N THR A 341 -2.61 5.00 9.94
CA THR A 341 -3.76 5.48 9.18
C THR A 341 -3.54 5.24 7.69
N VAL A 342 -4.52 4.60 7.04
CA VAL A 342 -4.38 4.10 5.68
C VAL A 342 -5.34 4.80 4.73
N GLY A 343 -4.78 5.43 3.68
CA GLY A 343 -5.51 5.94 2.53
C GLY A 343 -5.70 4.88 1.45
N ALA A 344 -6.63 5.11 0.54
CA ALA A 344 -7.00 4.17 -0.52
C ALA A 344 -6.40 4.53 -1.88
N THR A 345 -6.04 3.50 -2.67
CA THR A 345 -5.69 3.62 -4.09
C THR A 345 -6.67 2.86 -4.97
N ASP A 346 -6.81 3.35 -6.20
CA ASP A 346 -7.38 2.62 -7.32
C ASP A 346 -6.27 1.92 -8.12
N MET A 347 -6.41 0.61 -8.29
CA MET A 347 -5.46 -0.23 -9.00
C MET A 347 -5.74 -0.32 -10.51
N HIS A 348 -6.80 0.32 -11.01
CA HIS A 348 -7.25 0.22 -12.41
C HIS A 348 -7.27 -1.24 -12.94
N ASN A 349 -7.56 -2.20 -12.04
CA ASN A 349 -7.59 -3.64 -12.31
C ASN A 349 -6.26 -4.22 -12.83
N THR A 350 -5.13 -3.61 -12.50
CA THR A 350 -3.79 -4.12 -12.79
C THR A 350 -3.03 -4.44 -11.50
N SER A 351 -1.94 -5.19 -11.59
CA SER A 351 -1.01 -5.40 -10.48
C SER A 351 0.20 -4.45 -10.53
N ALA A 352 0.22 -3.56 -11.50
CA ALA A 352 1.34 -2.67 -11.76
C ALA A 352 1.09 -1.31 -11.11
N ARG A 353 1.87 -0.96 -10.10
CA ARG A 353 1.71 0.28 -9.32
C ARG A 353 1.97 1.59 -10.07
N TYR A 354 2.54 1.53 -11.28
CA TYR A 354 2.88 2.73 -12.04
C TYR A 354 1.66 3.44 -12.64
N ASP A 355 0.56 2.71 -12.83
CA ASP A 355 -0.72 3.22 -13.31
C ASP A 355 -1.74 3.44 -12.19
N ASP A 356 -1.41 3.01 -10.96
CA ASP A 356 -2.28 3.22 -9.80
C ASP A 356 -2.40 4.71 -9.46
N THR A 357 -3.57 5.07 -8.95
CA THR A 357 -3.90 6.43 -8.53
C THR A 357 -4.39 6.45 -7.09
N VAL A 358 -4.34 7.61 -6.44
CA VAL A 358 -5.03 7.79 -5.16
C VAL A 358 -6.53 7.84 -5.42
N ALA A 359 -7.30 7.01 -4.74
CA ALA A 359 -8.75 7.03 -4.89
C ALA A 359 -9.32 8.38 -4.48
N SER A 360 -10.17 8.97 -5.32
CA SER A 360 -10.64 10.35 -5.18
C SER A 360 -11.39 10.60 -3.87
N TYR A 361 -12.05 9.58 -3.33
CA TYR A 361 -12.75 9.64 -2.06
C TYR A 361 -11.83 9.53 -0.83
N SER A 362 -10.58 9.06 -0.98
CA SER A 362 -9.67 8.89 0.15
C SER A 362 -9.47 10.21 0.89
N SER A 363 -9.79 10.22 2.20
CA SER A 363 -9.61 11.41 3.05
C SER A 363 -8.17 11.88 3.05
N LYS A 364 -7.98 13.18 3.13
CA LYS A 364 -6.69 13.85 3.01
C LYS A 364 -6.35 14.58 4.32
N GLY A 365 -5.08 14.52 4.69
CA GLY A 365 -4.54 15.30 5.81
C GLY A 365 -4.32 16.79 5.49
N PRO A 366 -3.69 17.51 6.42
CA PRO A 366 -3.40 17.08 7.78
C PRO A 366 -4.68 16.86 8.59
N SER A 367 -4.58 16.27 9.81
CA SER A 367 -5.76 16.18 10.68
C SER A 367 -6.29 17.56 11.04
N ALA A 368 -7.61 17.67 11.24
CA ALA A 368 -8.29 18.96 11.31
C ALA A 368 -7.81 19.87 12.47
N ILE A 369 -7.58 19.34 13.67
CA ILE A 369 -7.25 20.14 14.86
C ILE A 369 -5.75 20.19 15.13
N ASP A 370 -5.14 19.00 15.17
CA ASP A 370 -3.76 18.85 15.62
C ASP A 370 -2.77 18.93 14.45
N HIS A 371 -3.27 19.04 13.24
CA HIS A 371 -2.49 19.13 12.01
C HIS A 371 -1.48 17.99 11.84
N ILE A 372 -1.83 16.79 12.34
CA ILE A 372 -1.00 15.60 12.16
C ILE A 372 -0.97 15.20 10.69
N VAL A 373 0.21 14.91 10.17
CA VAL A 373 0.40 14.44 8.80
C VAL A 373 -0.21 13.04 8.66
N LYS A 374 -1.25 12.92 7.87
CA LYS A 374 -1.99 11.70 7.57
C LYS A 374 -2.42 11.70 6.09
N PRO A 375 -2.69 10.52 5.49
CA PRO A 375 -2.50 9.19 6.05
C PRO A 375 -1.01 8.87 6.26
N ASP A 376 -0.68 7.78 6.97
CA ASP A 376 0.71 7.33 7.13
C ASP A 376 1.22 6.65 5.84
N LEU A 377 0.36 5.89 5.16
CA LEU A 377 0.62 5.25 3.87
C LEU A 377 -0.70 4.94 3.15
N ILE A 378 -0.58 4.49 1.91
CA ILE A 378 -1.72 4.08 1.08
C ILE A 378 -1.63 2.60 0.69
N ALA A 379 -2.79 2.00 0.44
CA ALA A 379 -2.94 0.62 -0.01
C ALA A 379 -4.18 0.47 -0.91
N PRO A 380 -4.32 -0.64 -1.66
CA PRO A 380 -5.49 -0.91 -2.47
C PRO A 380 -6.79 -0.80 -1.69
N GLY A 381 -7.71 0.04 -2.18
CA GLY A 381 -8.99 0.28 -1.52
C GLY A 381 -10.17 0.44 -2.47
N ASN A 382 -9.92 0.59 -3.79
CA ASN A 382 -10.98 0.75 -4.78
C ASN A 382 -11.34 -0.59 -5.42
N ALA A 383 -12.65 -0.85 -5.54
CA ALA A 383 -13.22 -2.04 -6.20
C ALA A 383 -12.67 -3.39 -5.69
N VAL A 384 -12.33 -3.48 -4.40
CA VAL A 384 -11.76 -4.68 -3.79
C VAL A 384 -12.80 -5.77 -3.65
N ILE A 385 -12.50 -6.97 -4.15
CA ILE A 385 -13.36 -8.15 -4.04
C ILE A 385 -12.94 -8.92 -2.78
N SER A 386 -13.94 -9.25 -1.93
CA SER A 386 -13.75 -10.05 -0.74
C SER A 386 -15.06 -10.72 -0.30
N LEU A 387 -15.06 -11.35 0.89
CA LEU A 387 -16.13 -12.19 1.38
C LEU A 387 -17.45 -11.46 1.54
N LEU A 388 -18.51 -12.08 1.06
CA LEU A 388 -19.89 -11.67 1.25
C LEU A 388 -20.49 -12.40 2.46
N ALA A 389 -20.95 -11.65 3.45
CA ALA A 389 -21.58 -12.21 4.65
C ALA A 389 -22.85 -13.02 4.31
N SER A 390 -23.76 -12.39 3.57
CA SER A 390 -25.01 -12.98 3.09
C SER A 390 -25.52 -12.20 1.88
N PRO A 391 -26.15 -12.85 0.90
CA PRO A 391 -26.86 -12.14 -0.18
C PRO A 391 -27.98 -11.21 0.29
N THR A 392 -28.41 -11.32 1.54
CA THR A 392 -29.45 -10.51 2.17
C THR A 392 -28.91 -9.49 3.17
N CYS A 393 -27.58 -9.34 3.29
CA CYS A 393 -26.99 -8.31 4.14
C CYS A 393 -27.35 -6.91 3.64
N THR A 394 -27.32 -5.93 4.53
CA THR A 394 -27.78 -4.57 4.23
C THR A 394 -27.02 -3.93 3.07
N LEU A 395 -25.71 -4.13 2.98
CA LEU A 395 -24.91 -3.57 1.89
C LEU A 395 -25.35 -4.05 0.51
N VAL A 396 -25.60 -5.36 0.35
CA VAL A 396 -26.07 -5.92 -0.93
C VAL A 396 -27.48 -5.48 -1.26
N THR A 397 -28.37 -5.45 -0.27
CA THR A 397 -29.77 -5.03 -0.51
C THR A 397 -29.88 -3.55 -0.83
N THR A 398 -28.98 -2.73 -0.29
CA THR A 398 -28.92 -1.29 -0.58
C THR A 398 -28.19 -1.00 -1.90
N TYR A 399 -27.10 -1.73 -2.17
CA TYR A 399 -26.25 -1.55 -3.34
C TYR A 399 -26.09 -2.87 -4.13
N PRO A 400 -27.10 -3.32 -4.85
CA PRO A 400 -27.07 -4.62 -5.55
C PRO A 400 -25.94 -4.74 -6.60
N SER A 401 -25.47 -3.62 -7.13
CA SER A 401 -24.34 -3.55 -8.08
C SER A 401 -22.98 -3.98 -7.49
N THR A 402 -22.90 -4.11 -6.16
CA THR A 402 -21.70 -4.61 -5.49
C THR A 402 -21.51 -6.12 -5.63
N GLN A 403 -22.58 -6.88 -5.90
CA GLN A 403 -22.47 -8.31 -6.15
C GLN A 403 -21.76 -8.57 -7.48
N ILE A 404 -20.86 -9.55 -7.47
CA ILE A 404 -20.10 -9.96 -8.66
C ILE A 404 -20.70 -11.25 -9.27
N PRO A 405 -20.58 -11.44 -10.59
CA PRO A 405 -20.94 -12.71 -11.22
C PRO A 405 -20.01 -13.84 -10.77
N VAL A 406 -20.54 -15.07 -10.64
CA VAL A 406 -19.73 -16.28 -10.37
C VAL A 406 -18.68 -16.49 -11.46
N SER A 407 -18.98 -16.10 -12.71
CA SER A 407 -18.03 -16.16 -13.83
C SER A 407 -16.79 -15.29 -13.65
N THR A 408 -16.75 -14.39 -12.66
CA THR A 408 -15.57 -13.60 -12.29
C THR A 408 -14.45 -14.49 -11.74
N TYR A 409 -14.78 -15.58 -11.02
CA TYR A 409 -13.78 -16.41 -10.35
C TYR A 409 -13.90 -17.92 -10.61
N ALA A 410 -14.98 -18.37 -11.27
CA ALA A 410 -15.17 -19.79 -11.56
C ALA A 410 -15.80 -20.00 -12.93
N ASN A 411 -15.42 -21.10 -13.60
CA ASN A 411 -16.06 -21.52 -14.83
C ASN A 411 -17.50 -21.98 -14.57
N SER A 412 -18.48 -21.14 -14.87
CA SER A 412 -19.91 -21.43 -14.69
C SER A 412 -20.55 -21.87 -16.02
N TRP A 413 -20.18 -23.05 -16.55
CA TRP A 413 -20.85 -23.59 -17.72
C TRP A 413 -22.25 -24.11 -17.32
N GLY A 414 -23.31 -23.42 -17.74
CA GLY A 414 -24.66 -23.95 -17.77
C GLY A 414 -25.56 -23.69 -16.56
N GLN A 415 -25.23 -22.81 -15.64
CA GLN A 415 -26.09 -22.47 -14.48
C GLN A 415 -26.55 -21.01 -14.47
N GLY A 416 -27.27 -20.61 -15.46
CA GLY A 416 -28.00 -19.34 -15.49
C GLY A 416 -29.24 -19.48 -16.34
N SER A 417 -30.35 -18.87 -15.92
CA SER A 417 -31.48 -18.67 -16.81
C SER A 417 -31.01 -17.84 -18.01
N TRP A 418 -31.44 -18.18 -19.21
CA TRP A 418 -31.08 -17.46 -20.43
C TRP A 418 -31.18 -15.94 -20.22
N GLY A 419 -30.04 -15.24 -20.18
CA GLY A 419 -29.93 -13.79 -20.18
C GLY A 419 -29.48 -13.10 -18.89
N SER A 420 -29.26 -13.80 -17.76
CA SER A 420 -28.77 -13.16 -16.54
C SER A 420 -27.59 -13.94 -15.92
N PRO A 421 -26.47 -13.29 -15.55
CA PRO A 421 -25.36 -13.95 -14.87
C PRO A 421 -25.78 -14.45 -13.50
N GLN A 422 -25.29 -15.63 -13.09
CA GLN A 422 -25.42 -16.10 -11.70
C GLN A 422 -24.56 -15.19 -10.81
N LEU A 423 -25.16 -14.53 -9.84
CA LEU A 423 -24.48 -13.71 -8.86
C LEU A 423 -23.83 -14.58 -7.77
N SER A 424 -22.67 -14.15 -7.29
CA SER A 424 -21.95 -14.82 -6.21
C SER A 424 -22.70 -14.69 -4.88
N THR A 425 -22.70 -15.78 -4.12
CA THR A 425 -23.16 -15.83 -2.72
C THR A 425 -21.99 -15.77 -1.73
N ASN A 426 -20.76 -15.77 -2.22
CA ASN A 426 -19.54 -15.85 -1.41
C ASN A 426 -18.68 -14.59 -1.46
N TYR A 427 -18.75 -13.83 -2.56
CA TYR A 427 -17.94 -12.64 -2.78
C TYR A 427 -18.74 -11.48 -3.33
N PHE A 428 -18.33 -10.28 -2.96
CA PHE A 428 -18.85 -9.03 -3.52
C PHE A 428 -17.72 -7.97 -3.50
N ARG A 429 -17.98 -6.81 -4.08
CA ARG A 429 -16.98 -5.76 -4.30
C ARG A 429 -17.35 -4.49 -3.53
N LEU A 430 -16.39 -3.95 -2.78
CA LEU A 430 -16.54 -2.68 -2.07
C LEU A 430 -15.36 -1.75 -2.36
N SER A 431 -15.60 -0.45 -2.21
CA SER A 431 -14.59 0.61 -2.28
C SER A 431 -14.58 1.40 -0.98
N GLY A 432 -13.39 1.81 -0.52
CA GLY A 432 -13.23 2.61 0.68
C GLY A 432 -11.84 2.48 1.31
N THR A 433 -11.44 3.43 2.12
CA THR A 433 -10.26 3.29 2.99
C THR A 433 -10.42 2.16 3.99
N SER A 434 -11.66 1.73 4.23
CA SER A 434 -12.03 0.52 4.97
C SER A 434 -11.52 -0.77 4.33
N MET A 435 -11.26 -0.80 3.01
CA MET A 435 -10.68 -1.94 2.29
C MET A 435 -9.15 -1.84 2.25
N ALA A 436 -8.61 -0.63 2.30
CA ALA A 436 -7.17 -0.39 2.35
C ALA A 436 -6.56 -0.73 3.74
N ALA A 437 -7.24 -0.40 4.83
CA ALA A 437 -6.78 -0.68 6.19
C ALA A 437 -6.52 -2.18 6.44
N PRO A 438 -7.42 -3.13 6.09
CA PRO A 438 -7.18 -4.55 6.30
C PRO A 438 -6.02 -5.10 5.46
N VAL A 439 -5.68 -4.52 4.31
CA VAL A 439 -4.47 -4.87 3.56
C VAL A 439 -3.22 -4.60 4.40
N VAL A 440 -3.16 -3.44 5.07
CA VAL A 440 -2.05 -3.08 5.97
C VAL A 440 -2.08 -3.91 7.25
N SER A 441 -3.25 -4.25 7.78
CA SER A 441 -3.39 -5.15 8.94
C SER A 441 -2.83 -6.54 8.66
N GLY A 442 -3.11 -7.07 7.46
CA GLY A 442 -2.51 -8.33 6.99
C GLY A 442 -0.98 -8.22 6.84
N ALA A 443 -0.48 -7.11 6.29
CA ALA A 443 0.96 -6.86 6.17
C ALA A 443 1.65 -6.82 7.53
N ALA A 444 1.05 -6.15 8.53
CA ALA A 444 1.55 -6.14 9.91
C ALA A 444 1.58 -7.55 10.51
N ALA A 445 0.55 -8.38 10.26
CA ALA A 445 0.52 -9.76 10.73
C ALA A 445 1.65 -10.61 10.12
N LEU A 446 1.95 -10.46 8.83
CA LEU A 446 3.07 -11.14 8.17
C LEU A 446 4.44 -10.73 8.75
N LEU A 447 4.63 -9.44 9.02
CA LEU A 447 5.85 -8.92 9.67
C LEU A 447 6.01 -9.50 11.08
N LEU A 448 4.92 -9.54 11.86
CA LEU A 448 4.91 -10.09 13.22
C LEU A 448 5.10 -11.61 13.24
N GLN A 449 4.63 -12.33 12.23
CA GLN A 449 4.96 -13.77 12.07
C GLN A 449 6.45 -13.96 11.79
N SER A 450 7.03 -13.12 10.91
CA SER A 450 8.45 -13.19 10.57
C SER A 450 9.36 -12.78 11.74
N GLN A 451 8.98 -11.75 12.50
CA GLN A 451 9.73 -11.20 13.62
C GLN A 451 8.81 -10.87 14.79
N PRO A 452 8.49 -11.86 15.65
CA PRO A 452 7.50 -11.69 16.72
C PRO A 452 7.83 -10.65 17.79
N SER A 453 9.10 -10.25 17.91
CA SER A 453 9.57 -9.24 18.88
C SER A 453 9.36 -7.79 18.42
N LEU A 454 8.92 -7.55 17.19
CA LEU A 454 8.69 -6.19 16.71
C LEU A 454 7.61 -5.48 17.52
N THR A 455 7.90 -4.25 17.92
CA THR A 455 6.93 -3.35 18.55
C THR A 455 6.04 -2.68 17.51
N PRO A 456 4.88 -2.13 17.91
CA PRO A 456 4.02 -1.36 17.00
C PRO A 456 4.77 -0.22 16.29
N ASP A 457 5.63 0.53 17.01
CA ASP A 457 6.46 1.58 16.42
C ASP A 457 7.41 1.04 15.34
N GLN A 458 8.01 -0.11 15.58
CA GLN A 458 8.91 -0.75 14.61
C GLN A 458 8.18 -1.24 13.37
N ILE A 459 6.95 -1.74 13.53
CA ILE A 459 6.08 -2.12 12.40
C ILE A 459 5.71 -0.88 11.59
N LYS A 460 5.17 0.16 12.23
CA LYS A 460 4.81 1.43 11.58
C LYS A 460 5.99 2.03 10.82
N ALA A 461 7.11 2.20 11.51
CA ALA A 461 8.34 2.74 10.93
C ALA A 461 8.79 1.96 9.71
N ARG A 462 8.78 0.64 9.79
CA ARG A 462 9.23 -0.24 8.72
C ARG A 462 8.31 -0.16 7.50
N LEU A 463 7.00 -0.24 7.69
CA LEU A 463 6.01 -0.11 6.61
C LEU A 463 6.15 1.24 5.90
N MET A 464 6.27 2.34 6.65
CA MET A 464 6.43 3.68 6.06
C MET A 464 7.77 3.87 5.35
N LYS A 465 8.87 3.39 5.95
CA LYS A 465 10.21 3.49 5.35
C LYS A 465 10.28 2.79 4.01
N THR A 466 9.71 1.60 3.91
CA THR A 466 9.81 0.72 2.75
C THR A 466 8.69 0.91 1.73
N ALA A 467 7.70 1.76 2.03
CA ALA A 467 6.63 2.11 1.11
C ALA A 467 7.20 2.64 -0.22
N SER A 468 6.63 2.20 -1.34
CA SER A 468 7.03 2.65 -2.68
C SER A 468 6.73 4.15 -2.85
N LYS A 469 7.69 4.88 -3.40
CA LYS A 469 7.59 6.33 -3.65
C LYS A 469 7.21 6.65 -5.10
N SER A 470 7.08 5.61 -5.94
CA SER A 470 6.69 5.76 -7.35
C SER A 470 5.18 5.81 -7.46
N LEU A 471 4.65 7.01 -7.61
CA LEU A 471 3.22 7.27 -7.78
C LEU A 471 3.01 8.32 -8.87
N THR A 472 1.89 8.24 -9.56
CA THR A 472 1.46 9.29 -10.49
C THR A 472 1.21 10.57 -9.71
N ARG A 473 1.95 11.64 -10.05
CA ARG A 473 1.95 12.89 -9.26
C ARG A 473 0.64 13.66 -9.39
N TYR A 474 0.08 13.71 -10.57
CA TYR A 474 -1.18 14.40 -10.86
C TYR A 474 -2.08 13.44 -11.63
N ASN A 475 -3.31 13.35 -11.22
CA ASN A 475 -4.32 12.56 -11.93
C ASN A 475 -5.71 13.17 -11.76
N THR A 476 -6.63 12.69 -12.57
CA THR A 476 -8.04 13.02 -12.49
C THR A 476 -8.83 11.72 -12.51
N ASP A 477 -9.52 11.45 -11.42
CA ASP A 477 -10.45 10.32 -11.32
C ASP A 477 -11.90 10.79 -11.39
N SER A 478 -12.80 9.88 -11.67
CA SER A 478 -14.24 10.16 -11.73
C SER A 478 -15.02 9.16 -10.88
N ASP A 479 -16.12 9.61 -10.30
CA ASP A 479 -17.02 8.67 -9.65
C ASP A 479 -17.83 7.85 -10.66
N SER A 480 -18.21 6.64 -10.26
CA SER A 480 -18.94 5.70 -11.10
C SER A 480 -20.43 6.05 -11.29
N TRP A 481 -20.98 6.97 -10.47
CA TRP A 481 -22.41 7.26 -10.44
C TRP A 481 -22.80 8.60 -11.06
N TYR A 482 -22.00 9.64 -10.82
CA TYR A 482 -22.33 11.02 -11.19
C TYR A 482 -21.46 11.57 -12.31
N SER A 483 -20.46 10.82 -12.78
CA SER A 483 -19.49 11.27 -13.80
C SER A 483 -18.79 12.59 -13.43
N HIS A 484 -18.62 12.85 -12.14
CA HIS A 484 -17.82 13.97 -11.69
C HIS A 484 -16.33 13.63 -11.77
N SER A 485 -15.54 14.55 -12.24
CA SER A 485 -14.07 14.42 -12.28
C SER A 485 -13.46 15.12 -11.08
N TYR A 486 -12.54 14.42 -10.40
CA TYR A 486 -11.82 14.90 -9.24
C TYR A 486 -10.33 14.91 -9.54
N GLY A 487 -9.74 16.10 -9.61
CA GLY A 487 -8.30 16.25 -9.72
C GLY A 487 -7.64 16.04 -8.35
N TYR A 488 -6.51 15.35 -8.32
CA TYR A 488 -5.70 15.26 -7.12
C TYR A 488 -4.20 15.34 -7.43
N GLN A 489 -3.45 15.71 -6.41
CA GLN A 489 -2.00 15.67 -6.40
C GLN A 489 -1.54 14.65 -5.36
N ALA A 490 -0.63 13.74 -5.76
CA ALA A 490 0.01 12.84 -4.81
C ALA A 490 1.03 13.62 -3.97
N ASP A 491 0.64 14.00 -2.78
CA ASP A 491 1.44 14.71 -1.80
C ASP A 491 1.42 14.01 -0.43
N ILE A 492 2.13 14.55 0.54
CA ILE A 492 2.25 13.96 1.88
C ILE A 492 0.90 13.77 2.58
N PHE A 493 -0.08 14.61 2.29
CA PHE A 493 -1.40 14.57 2.91
C PHE A 493 -2.39 13.65 2.18
N THR A 494 -1.99 13.12 1.03
CA THR A 494 -2.78 12.18 0.24
C THR A 494 -2.20 10.77 0.26
N VAL A 495 -0.86 10.64 0.25
CA VAL A 495 -0.16 9.35 0.13
C VAL A 495 0.70 9.01 1.35
N GLY A 496 0.88 9.94 2.29
CA GLY A 496 1.78 9.74 3.41
C GLY A 496 3.19 9.36 2.99
N ALA A 497 3.71 8.28 3.54
CA ALA A 497 5.02 7.74 3.18
C ALA A 497 5.04 7.03 1.82
N GLY A 498 3.88 6.77 1.21
CA GLY A 498 3.75 6.14 -0.10
C GLY A 498 2.95 4.84 -0.09
N TYR A 499 3.12 4.04 -1.13
CA TYR A 499 2.36 2.81 -1.38
C TYR A 499 2.96 1.61 -0.64
N LEU A 500 2.14 0.83 0.05
CA LEU A 500 2.55 -0.38 0.77
C LEU A 500 3.37 -1.33 -0.12
N ASP A 501 4.51 -1.81 0.40
CA ASP A 501 5.32 -2.87 -0.20
C ASP A 501 5.74 -3.91 0.85
N ILE A 502 5.02 -5.02 0.88
CA ILE A 502 5.24 -6.09 1.88
C ILE A 502 6.59 -6.76 1.68
N ASN A 503 7.01 -6.98 0.43
CA ASN A 503 8.31 -7.59 0.15
C ASN A 503 9.48 -6.72 0.64
N ALA A 504 9.41 -5.42 0.38
CA ALA A 504 10.41 -4.47 0.86
C ALA A 504 10.41 -4.39 2.40
N ALA A 505 9.22 -4.41 3.04
CA ALA A 505 9.11 -4.38 4.49
C ALA A 505 9.68 -5.65 5.16
N LEU A 506 9.43 -6.82 4.62
CA LEU A 506 9.98 -8.09 5.12
C LEU A 506 11.50 -8.19 4.91
N SER A 507 12.02 -7.56 3.87
CA SER A 507 13.46 -7.53 3.56
C SER A 507 14.24 -6.47 4.36
N ASN A 508 13.55 -5.58 5.08
CA ASN A 508 14.19 -4.54 5.89
C ASN A 508 14.38 -5.01 7.34
N ASN A 509 15.57 -4.79 7.89
CA ASN A 509 15.92 -5.18 9.26
C ASN A 509 16.16 -3.99 10.21
N ASP A 510 15.90 -2.76 9.76
CA ASP A 510 16.09 -1.58 10.59
C ASP A 510 15.09 -1.56 11.74
N LEU A 511 15.57 -1.19 12.90
CA LEU A 511 14.79 -1.07 14.13
C LEU A 511 14.85 0.37 14.63
N VAL A 512 13.67 0.95 14.85
CA VAL A 512 13.57 2.23 15.55
C VAL A 512 13.68 2.01 17.07
N THR A 513 14.26 2.98 17.75
CA THR A 513 14.43 2.97 19.21
C THR A 513 13.55 4.02 19.90
N ALA A 514 12.79 4.78 19.13
CA ALA A 514 11.90 5.84 19.60
C ALA A 514 10.47 5.63 19.03
N PRO A 515 9.44 6.26 19.64
CA PRO A 515 8.08 6.21 19.13
C PRO A 515 7.98 6.69 17.66
N ALA A 516 7.21 5.98 16.85
CA ALA A 516 7.01 6.26 15.45
C ALA A 516 5.80 7.19 15.22
N LEU A 517 5.79 8.32 15.87
CA LEU A 517 4.70 9.29 15.80
C LEU A 517 4.64 9.95 14.41
N SER A 518 3.44 10.09 13.88
CA SER A 518 3.21 10.91 12.69
C SER A 518 3.50 12.38 13.01
N PRO A 519 4.21 13.12 12.14
CA PRO A 519 4.66 14.49 12.43
C PRO A 519 3.51 15.50 12.37
N VAL A 520 3.75 16.68 12.93
CA VAL A 520 2.83 17.82 12.89
C VAL A 520 3.20 18.72 11.71
N ALA A 521 2.22 19.12 10.91
CA ALA A 521 2.37 20.16 9.90
C ALA A 521 2.09 21.54 10.51
N SER A 522 2.83 22.57 10.07
CA SER A 522 2.62 23.96 10.46
C SER A 522 2.61 24.83 9.20
N PHE A 523 1.64 25.75 9.13
CA PHE A 523 1.51 26.69 8.04
C PHE A 523 1.92 28.09 8.50
N ASP A 524 2.78 28.75 7.72
CA ASP A 524 3.14 30.15 7.94
C ASP A 524 2.37 31.03 6.92
N PRO A 525 1.35 31.77 7.38
CA PRO A 525 0.54 32.60 6.49
C PRO A 525 1.31 33.78 5.89
N SER A 526 2.44 34.18 6.48
CA SER A 526 3.26 35.28 5.96
C SER A 526 4.09 34.88 4.75
N THR A 527 4.46 33.61 4.66
CA THR A 527 5.28 33.05 3.56
C THR A 527 4.49 32.12 2.65
N GLY A 528 3.29 31.69 3.05
CA GLY A 528 2.51 30.65 2.36
C GLY A 528 3.12 29.25 2.43
N LEU A 529 4.10 29.04 3.31
CA LEU A 529 4.84 27.77 3.41
C LEU A 529 4.23 26.83 4.43
N VAL A 530 4.11 25.56 4.06
CA VAL A 530 3.86 24.46 4.99
C VAL A 530 5.19 23.86 5.41
N THR A 531 5.44 23.80 6.70
CA THR A 531 6.61 23.14 7.31
C THR A 531 6.16 21.96 8.14
N ILE A 532 6.97 20.89 8.17
CA ILE A 532 6.74 19.74 9.03
C ILE A 532 7.65 19.88 10.23
N ALA A 533 7.04 19.91 11.43
CA ALA A 533 7.80 20.02 12.67
C ALA A 533 8.66 18.77 12.84
N ARG A 534 9.99 18.96 12.75
CA ARG A 534 10.95 17.91 13.00
C ARG A 534 11.06 17.69 14.51
N ASN A 535 10.68 16.54 14.98
CA ASN A 535 11.21 16.09 16.25
C ASN A 535 12.60 15.49 15.99
N LEU A 536 13.64 16.32 16.14
CA LEU A 536 15.04 15.94 15.91
C LEU A 536 15.52 14.79 16.80
N THR A 537 14.74 14.40 17.81
CA THR A 537 15.05 13.27 18.69
C THR A 537 14.55 11.93 18.15
N LEU A 538 13.73 11.93 17.09
CA LEU A 538 13.16 10.73 16.49
C LEU A 538 13.98 10.32 15.28
N SER A 539 15.04 9.57 15.50
CA SER A 539 15.76 8.88 14.43
C SER A 539 15.20 7.47 14.23
N TRP A 540 14.80 7.14 13.02
CA TRP A 540 14.29 5.83 12.64
C TRP A 540 15.43 4.98 12.09
N GLY A 541 16.19 4.31 12.98
CA GLY A 541 17.41 3.62 12.58
C GLY A 541 18.54 4.58 12.18
N SER A 542 19.68 4.05 11.79
CA SER A 542 20.90 4.84 11.49
C SER A 542 20.80 5.70 10.23
N SER A 543 19.74 5.61 9.45
CA SER A 543 19.64 6.24 8.12
C SER A 543 18.34 6.99 7.82
N VAL A 544 17.39 7.06 8.77
CA VAL A 544 16.08 7.67 8.50
C VAL A 544 15.69 8.60 9.63
N THR A 545 15.66 9.88 9.32
CA THR A 545 15.10 10.92 10.20
C THR A 545 13.71 11.26 9.67
N TRP A 546 12.70 11.30 10.54
CA TRP A 546 11.41 11.90 10.19
C TRP A 546 11.66 13.33 9.72
N GLY A 547 11.16 13.66 8.56
CA GLY A 547 11.32 14.99 8.01
C GLY A 547 12.44 15.16 7.00
N ASP A 548 13.23 14.14 6.69
CA ASP A 548 14.08 14.17 5.51
C ASP A 548 13.31 13.69 4.29
N SER A 549 13.53 14.34 3.15
CA SER A 549 12.87 14.09 1.87
C SER A 549 12.83 12.63 1.41
N VAL A 550 13.69 11.81 1.98
CA VAL A 550 13.85 10.39 1.64
C VAL A 550 12.69 9.52 2.18
N VAL A 551 12.08 9.87 3.32
CA VAL A 551 11.04 9.03 3.93
C VAL A 551 9.67 9.27 3.29
N TRP A 552 9.45 10.50 2.83
CA TRP A 552 8.14 10.95 2.36
C TRP A 552 8.03 11.01 0.84
N GLY A 553 8.94 10.36 0.12
CA GLY A 553 8.94 10.30 -1.32
C GLY A 553 9.65 11.47 -1.99
N SER A 554 10.89 11.25 -2.39
CA SER A 554 11.70 12.24 -3.13
C SER A 554 11.07 12.68 -4.46
N ALA A 555 10.11 11.92 -4.99
CA ALA A 555 9.36 12.31 -6.19
C ALA A 555 8.30 13.39 -5.92
N VAL A 556 7.85 13.52 -4.67
CA VAL A 556 6.82 14.47 -4.24
C VAL A 556 7.45 15.69 -3.57
N PHE A 557 8.64 15.54 -2.98
CA PHE A 557 9.27 16.58 -2.19
C PHE A 557 10.68 16.86 -2.68
N THR A 558 10.90 18.02 -3.27
CA THR A 558 12.23 18.61 -3.36
C THR A 558 12.50 19.34 -2.05
N GLY A 559 12.97 18.60 -1.03
CA GLY A 559 13.32 19.17 0.26
C GLY A 559 14.59 20.03 0.16
N THR A 560 14.54 21.23 0.71
CA THR A 560 15.74 21.97 1.09
C THR A 560 16.03 21.70 2.55
N SER A 561 17.27 21.83 2.97
CA SER A 561 17.76 21.55 4.32
C SER A 561 17.07 22.30 5.47
N ASN A 562 16.10 23.17 5.17
CA ASN A 562 15.43 24.07 6.13
C ASN A 562 13.93 23.83 6.29
N GLY A 563 13.42 22.67 5.90
CA GLY A 563 12.00 22.36 5.96
C GLY A 563 11.46 22.01 4.58
N PHE A 564 10.35 21.32 4.55
CA PHE A 564 9.69 21.02 3.29
C PHE A 564 9.01 22.27 2.80
N SER A 565 9.59 22.96 1.84
CA SER A 565 8.76 23.73 0.94
C SER A 565 8.06 22.70 0.05
N VAL A 566 6.86 22.33 0.38
CA VAL A 566 5.98 21.70 -0.59
C VAL A 566 5.84 22.71 -1.70
N VAL A 567 6.46 22.44 -2.85
CA VAL A 567 6.16 23.22 -4.05
C VAL A 567 4.78 22.75 -4.47
N TRP A 568 3.81 23.39 -3.91
CA TRP A 568 2.45 23.33 -4.35
C TRP A 568 2.46 23.99 -5.72
N GLY A 569 2.38 23.19 -6.79
CA GLY A 569 2.10 23.74 -8.10
C GLY A 569 0.84 24.61 -8.01
N ASP A 570 0.66 25.56 -8.91
CA ASP A 570 -0.31 26.66 -8.95
C ASP A 570 -1.77 26.38 -8.56
N ALA A 571 -2.09 25.28 -7.92
CA ALA A 571 -3.44 24.82 -7.62
C ALA A 571 -3.63 24.31 -6.19
N VAL A 572 -2.71 24.54 -5.26
CA VAL A 572 -3.04 24.22 -3.89
C VAL A 572 -3.58 25.43 -3.18
N VAL A 573 -4.81 25.26 -2.85
CA VAL A 573 -5.75 26.16 -2.19
C VAL A 573 -5.32 26.62 -0.79
N TRP A 574 -4.06 26.45 -0.42
CA TRP A 574 -3.54 26.96 0.85
C TRP A 574 -3.22 28.46 0.82
N GLY A 575 -3.20 29.07 -0.38
CA GLY A 575 -2.81 30.48 -0.53
C GLY A 575 -3.89 31.44 -0.96
N ASP A 576 -4.79 31.05 -1.85
CA ASP A 576 -5.65 32.02 -2.55
C ASP A 576 -7.11 32.08 -2.09
N THR A 577 -7.61 31.14 -1.31
CA THR A 577 -9.00 31.15 -0.85
C THR A 577 -9.19 31.15 0.66
N ILE A 578 -8.14 31.00 1.44
CA ILE A 578 -8.22 31.13 2.89
C ILE A 578 -7.44 32.38 3.30
N SER A 579 -8.10 33.53 3.26
CA SER A 579 -7.60 34.77 3.85
C SER A 579 -7.60 34.66 5.37
N GLY A 580 -6.75 33.82 5.94
CA GLY A 580 -6.72 33.67 7.39
C GLY A 580 -6.14 32.40 7.94
N GLY A 581 -5.15 31.82 7.28
CA GLY A 581 -4.44 30.68 7.85
C GLY A 581 -5.31 29.44 7.99
N PHE A 582 -4.86 28.48 8.75
CA PHE A 582 -5.60 27.29 9.18
C PHE A 582 -6.84 27.60 10.03
N SER A 583 -7.53 28.66 9.81
CA SER A 583 -8.90 28.78 10.22
C SER A 583 -9.75 27.94 9.25
N VAL A 584 -9.57 26.63 9.30
CA VAL A 584 -10.66 25.74 8.98
C VAL A 584 -11.84 26.31 9.74
N VAL A 585 -12.89 26.61 9.03
CA VAL A 585 -14.11 27.16 9.61
C VAL A 585 -14.61 26.18 10.66
N TRP A 586 -14.24 26.43 11.90
CA TRP A 586 -14.70 25.79 13.09
C TRP A 586 -16.10 26.33 13.36
N GLY A 587 -17.12 25.75 12.84
CA GLY A 587 -18.33 26.43 13.18
C GLY A 587 -19.66 25.82 12.90
N ASP A 588 -19.79 24.85 12.06
CA ASP A 588 -21.11 24.25 11.90
C ASP A 588 -21.07 22.76 12.19
N SER A 589 -21.59 22.46 13.38
CA SER A 589 -21.87 21.15 13.93
C SER A 589 -22.54 20.23 12.90
N ILE A 590 -21.75 19.37 12.28
CA ILE A 590 -22.30 18.14 11.75
C ILE A 590 -22.50 17.22 12.94
N ASN A 591 -23.74 17.02 13.31
CA ASN A 591 -24.15 16.25 14.48
C ASN A 591 -24.03 14.75 14.16
N PHE A 592 -22.82 14.18 14.24
CA PHE A 592 -22.62 12.74 14.16
C PHE A 592 -22.42 12.16 15.55
N ALA A 593 -23.51 11.77 16.17
CA ALA A 593 -23.50 11.11 17.49
C ALA A 593 -23.08 9.64 17.44
N ALA A 594 -22.92 9.06 16.22
CA ALA A 594 -22.65 7.64 16.03
C ALA A 594 -21.46 7.41 15.11
N MET A 595 -20.66 6.40 15.42
CA MET A 595 -19.65 5.87 14.49
C MET A 595 -20.31 5.13 13.36
N GLN A 596 -19.81 5.35 12.17
CA GLN A 596 -20.19 4.59 10.98
C GLN A 596 -18.98 3.81 10.48
N ALA A 597 -19.21 2.61 9.95
CA ALA A 597 -18.28 2.03 9.01
C ALA A 597 -18.03 3.08 7.95
N ALA A 598 -16.77 3.36 7.62
CA ALA A 598 -16.48 4.26 6.53
C ALA A 598 -17.27 3.74 5.34
N SER A 599 -18.33 4.45 4.96
CA SER A 599 -19.32 3.97 3.98
C SER A 599 -18.63 3.40 2.77
N PRO A 600 -19.18 2.32 2.16
CA PRO A 600 -18.71 1.92 0.85
C PRO A 600 -18.80 3.15 -0.04
N ALA A 601 -17.67 3.76 -0.33
CA ALA A 601 -17.64 4.92 -1.20
C ALA A 601 -18.06 4.46 -2.60
N ASP A 602 -18.78 5.31 -3.32
CA ASP A 602 -18.88 5.17 -4.76
C ASP A 602 -17.44 5.16 -5.29
N GLY A 603 -17.00 4.00 -5.78
CA GLY A 603 -15.64 3.80 -6.27
C GLY A 603 -15.31 4.73 -7.43
N ASP A 604 -14.04 4.86 -7.71
CA ASP A 604 -13.55 5.47 -8.95
C ASP A 604 -13.72 4.49 -10.12
N ASN A 605 -13.86 5.01 -11.34
CA ASN A 605 -14.04 4.22 -12.57
C ASN A 605 -12.72 3.70 -13.14
#